data_28644a03e75f555f7e658e9914dcb1d5
#
_entry.id   28644a03e75f555f7e658e9914dcb1d5
#
_cell.length_a   1.000
_cell.length_b   1.000
_cell.length_c   1.000
_cell.angle_alpha   90.00
_cell.angle_beta   90.00
_cell.angle_gamma   90.00
#
_symmetry.space_group_name_H-M   'P 1'
#
loop_
_entity.id
_entity.type
_entity.pdbx_description
1 polymer ?
#
loop_
_entity_poly.entity_id
_entity_poly.type
_entity_poly.pdbx_seq_one_letter_code
_entity_poly.pdbx_strand_id
1 'polypeptide(L)'
;MGVHGLQIVTSIMGPAKKVACMGKITTPVRVARSGAIDGMVIKADKIPDQYVITLDYGDGRMAMVDTGFSQKASKAPMLEIFCDKGTISFSEPYITNPVPEIYLDSGEFDLRGWMKPGNPARLPSKINNQCCCLGDLVRAIEKDTTPVLSPEHARHVLEIMCKIPEAIEKGCTMDLETTF
;
A
#
# COMPACT_ATOMS: atom_id res chain seq x y z
N MET A 1 2.43 9.34 1.88
CA MET A 1 1.21 8.51 1.70
C MET A 1 1.55 7.25 0.90
N GLY A 2 2.14 7.33 -0.27
CA GLY A 2 2.44 6.18 -1.12
C GLY A 2 3.26 5.06 -0.47
N VAL A 3 4.16 5.38 0.45
CA VAL A 3 4.97 4.38 1.16
C VAL A 3 4.13 3.30 1.85
N HIS A 4 3.00 3.66 2.45
CA HIS A 4 2.12 2.68 3.10
C HIS A 4 1.47 1.72 2.10
N GLY A 5 1.02 2.24 0.95
CA GLY A 5 0.47 1.40 -0.13
C GLY A 5 1.52 0.44 -0.68
N LEU A 6 2.73 0.93 -0.97
CA LEU A 6 3.84 0.11 -1.43
C LEU A 6 4.22 -0.96 -0.41
N GLN A 7 4.30 -0.60 0.88
CA GLN A 7 4.60 -1.53 1.96
C GLN A 7 3.57 -2.65 2.06
N ILE A 8 2.27 -2.32 2.01
CA ILE A 8 1.18 -3.30 2.08
C ILE A 8 1.24 -4.25 0.88
N VAL A 9 1.35 -3.69 -0.33
CA VAL A 9 1.34 -4.49 -1.55
C VAL A 9 2.54 -5.43 -1.61
N THR A 10 3.74 -4.94 -1.28
CA THR A 10 4.95 -5.78 -1.27
C THR A 10 4.96 -6.79 -0.12
N SER A 11 4.33 -6.48 1.03
CA SER A 11 4.13 -7.47 2.10
C SER A 11 3.28 -8.67 1.67
N ILE A 12 2.31 -8.44 0.78
CA ILE A 12 1.39 -9.50 0.30
C ILE A 12 1.98 -10.24 -0.89
N MET A 13 2.56 -9.50 -1.83
CA MET A 13 2.98 -10.01 -3.14
C MET A 13 4.46 -10.43 -3.18
N GLY A 14 5.26 -10.03 -2.17
CA GLY A 14 6.70 -10.20 -2.17
C GLY A 14 7.44 -9.07 -2.91
N PRO A 15 8.74 -9.25 -3.20
CA PRO A 15 9.54 -8.26 -3.90
C PRO A 15 9.13 -8.11 -5.36
N ALA A 16 8.90 -6.87 -5.79
CA ALA A 16 8.64 -6.53 -7.17
C ALA A 16 9.95 -6.53 -7.99
N LYS A 17 9.86 -6.83 -9.29
CA LYS A 17 11.01 -6.82 -10.21
C LYS A 17 11.11 -5.54 -11.02
N LYS A 18 9.97 -4.88 -11.27
CA LYS A 18 9.93 -3.65 -12.06
C LYS A 18 8.89 -2.68 -11.52
N VAL A 19 9.14 -1.40 -11.76
CA VAL A 19 8.21 -0.31 -11.47
C VAL A 19 8.02 0.59 -12.69
N ALA A 20 6.78 0.96 -12.97
CA ALA A 20 6.42 2.05 -13.86
C ALA A 20 5.53 3.04 -13.11
N CYS A 21 5.59 4.31 -13.49
CA CYS A 21 4.85 5.33 -12.78
C CYS A 21 4.46 6.50 -13.69
N MET A 22 3.24 6.99 -13.52
CA MET A 22 2.82 8.31 -13.97
C MET A 22 2.67 9.21 -12.74
N GLY A 23 3.28 10.39 -12.77
CA GLY A 23 3.19 11.37 -11.69
C GLY A 23 2.95 12.77 -12.23
N LYS A 24 2.08 13.53 -11.57
CA LYS A 24 1.75 14.91 -11.95
C LYS A 24 1.61 15.81 -10.73
N ILE A 25 1.92 17.09 -10.92
CA ILE A 25 1.60 18.13 -9.97
C ILE A 25 0.18 18.61 -10.29
N THR A 26 -0.76 18.33 -9.40
CA THR A 26 -2.19 18.66 -9.57
C THR A 26 -2.59 19.86 -8.72
N THR A 27 -1.90 20.10 -7.59
CA THR A 27 -2.19 21.17 -6.66
C THR A 27 -0.88 21.84 -6.22
N PRO A 28 -0.32 22.73 -7.08
CA PRO A 28 0.99 23.34 -6.82
C PRO A 28 1.01 24.29 -5.62
N VAL A 29 -0.15 24.80 -5.22
CA VAL A 29 -0.30 25.66 -4.04
C VAL A 29 -1.35 25.04 -3.13
N ARG A 30 -0.98 24.86 -1.86
CA ARG A 30 -1.86 24.30 -0.82
C ARG A 30 -1.91 25.24 0.38
N VAL A 31 -3.03 25.20 1.08
CA VAL A 31 -3.19 25.89 2.36
C VAL A 31 -3.38 24.82 3.43
N ALA A 32 -2.56 24.85 4.45
CA ALA A 32 -2.73 23.99 5.61
C ALA A 32 -4.04 24.34 6.32
N ARG A 33 -4.79 23.31 6.75
CA ARG A 33 -6.15 23.50 7.31
C ARG A 33 -6.27 23.00 8.75
N SER A 34 -5.16 22.75 9.41
CA SER A 34 -5.17 22.30 10.80
C SER A 34 -3.78 22.35 11.43
N GLY A 35 -3.75 22.28 12.76
CA GLY A 35 -2.53 22.20 13.56
C GLY A 35 -1.76 23.52 13.65
N ALA A 36 -0.49 23.42 14.04
CA ALA A 36 0.37 24.59 14.27
C ALA A 36 0.68 25.41 13.01
N ILE A 37 0.37 24.87 11.81
CA ILE A 37 0.61 25.54 10.52
C ILE A 37 -0.69 25.92 9.81
N ASP A 38 -1.81 25.98 10.54
CA ASP A 38 -3.11 26.36 9.96
C ASP A 38 -3.02 27.72 9.25
N GLY A 39 -3.58 27.79 8.03
CA GLY A 39 -3.50 28.95 7.17
C GLY A 39 -2.18 29.12 6.40
N MET A 40 -1.15 28.32 6.68
CA MET A 40 0.14 28.41 5.98
C MET A 40 -0.01 28.00 4.51
N VAL A 41 0.52 28.84 3.61
CA VAL A 41 0.58 28.56 2.18
C VAL A 41 1.83 27.74 1.87
N ILE A 42 1.64 26.56 1.32
CA ILE A 42 2.71 25.62 0.94
C ILE A 42 2.80 25.59 -0.58
N LYS A 43 3.95 25.94 -1.13
CA LYS A 43 4.26 25.76 -2.56
C LYS A 43 4.80 24.36 -2.78
N ALA A 44 4.10 23.54 -3.57
CA ALA A 44 4.45 22.16 -3.90
C ALA A 44 4.52 22.00 -5.44
N ASP A 45 5.42 22.78 -6.04
CA ASP A 45 5.55 22.93 -7.49
C ASP A 45 6.75 22.18 -8.09
N LYS A 46 7.49 21.42 -7.28
CA LYS A 46 8.72 20.72 -7.74
C LYS A 46 8.57 19.20 -7.76
N ILE A 47 7.67 18.64 -6.96
CA ILE A 47 7.50 17.19 -6.81
C ILE A 47 6.05 16.84 -7.13
N PRO A 48 5.79 15.82 -7.94
CA PRO A 48 4.43 15.33 -8.18
C PRO A 48 3.68 15.08 -6.87
N ASP A 49 2.41 15.36 -6.87
CA ASP A 49 1.53 15.18 -5.71
C ASP A 49 0.42 14.15 -5.96
N GLN A 50 0.37 13.61 -7.17
CA GLN A 50 -0.48 12.50 -7.56
C GLN A 50 0.35 11.51 -8.36
N TYR A 51 0.24 10.22 -8.01
CA TYR A 51 0.98 9.12 -8.63
C TYR A 51 0.06 7.94 -8.91
N VAL A 52 0.24 7.32 -10.07
CA VAL A 52 -0.25 5.98 -10.39
C VAL A 52 0.98 5.11 -10.63
N ILE A 53 1.21 4.18 -9.73
CA ILE A 53 2.39 3.32 -9.70
C ILE A 53 1.93 1.91 -10.07
N THR A 54 2.64 1.27 -10.99
CA THR A 54 2.46 -0.14 -11.33
C THR A 54 3.71 -0.92 -10.99
N LEU A 55 3.52 -2.08 -10.38
CA LEU A 55 4.58 -3.02 -10.03
C LEU A 55 4.39 -4.31 -10.82
N ASP A 56 5.48 -4.84 -11.38
CA ASP A 56 5.53 -6.13 -12.05
C ASP A 56 6.41 -7.09 -11.23
N TYR A 57 5.88 -8.28 -10.95
CA TYR A 57 6.55 -9.33 -10.19
C TYR A 57 7.24 -10.37 -11.10
N GLY A 58 7.07 -10.27 -12.43
CA GLY A 58 7.75 -11.09 -13.43
C GLY A 58 7.22 -12.52 -13.59
N ASP A 59 6.13 -12.86 -12.89
CA ASP A 59 5.49 -14.18 -12.92
C ASP A 59 4.00 -14.08 -13.32
N GLY A 60 3.63 -12.99 -13.98
CA GLY A 60 2.26 -12.67 -14.37
C GLY A 60 1.47 -11.90 -13.31
N ARG A 61 1.99 -11.75 -12.09
CA ARG A 61 1.37 -10.93 -11.05
C ARG A 61 1.75 -9.47 -11.23
N MET A 62 0.78 -8.60 -11.02
CA MET A 62 0.94 -7.14 -11.07
C MET A 62 0.20 -6.49 -9.92
N ALA A 63 0.63 -5.29 -9.55
CA ALA A 63 -0.09 -4.45 -8.62
C ALA A 63 -0.14 -3.01 -9.09
N MET A 64 -1.19 -2.29 -8.69
CA MET A 64 -1.34 -0.86 -8.93
C MET A 64 -1.54 -0.15 -7.60
N VAL A 65 -0.81 0.94 -7.40
CA VAL A 65 -0.95 1.83 -6.24
C VAL A 65 -1.27 3.23 -6.73
N ASP A 66 -2.50 3.67 -6.48
CA ASP A 66 -2.93 5.06 -6.70
C ASP A 66 -2.80 5.84 -5.40
N THR A 67 -2.03 6.92 -5.43
CA THR A 67 -1.74 7.70 -4.23
C THR A 67 -1.51 9.17 -4.54
N GLY A 68 -2.06 10.04 -3.70
CA GLY A 68 -1.89 11.48 -3.89
C GLY A 68 -2.56 12.32 -2.82
N PHE A 69 -2.43 13.64 -2.98
CA PHE A 69 -3.06 14.63 -2.11
C PHE A 69 -4.29 15.29 -2.72
N SER A 70 -4.57 15.04 -4.00
CA SER A 70 -5.70 15.65 -4.71
C SER A 70 -7.00 14.86 -4.54
N GLN A 71 -6.92 13.59 -4.17
CA GLN A 71 -8.09 12.76 -3.92
C GLN A 71 -8.77 13.16 -2.60
N LYS A 72 -9.97 13.70 -2.69
CA LYS A 72 -10.74 14.12 -1.51
C LYS A 72 -11.64 13.03 -0.95
N ALA A 73 -12.10 12.13 -1.80
CA ALA A 73 -12.92 10.98 -1.45
C ALA A 73 -12.86 9.94 -2.57
N SER A 74 -12.99 8.67 -2.19
CA SER A 74 -13.13 7.55 -3.13
C SER A 74 -14.20 6.61 -2.62
N LYS A 75 -14.91 5.95 -3.54
CA LYS A 75 -15.79 4.81 -3.25
C LYS A 75 -15.09 3.49 -3.53
N ALA A 76 -13.90 3.52 -4.14
CA ALA A 76 -13.08 2.34 -4.31
C ALA A 76 -12.61 1.83 -2.94
N PRO A 77 -12.52 0.53 -2.74
CA PRO A 77 -11.92 -0.04 -1.55
C PRO A 77 -10.46 0.38 -1.43
N MET A 78 -9.95 0.38 -0.20
CA MET A 78 -8.57 0.78 0.04
C MET A 78 -7.56 -0.21 -0.52
N LEU A 79 -7.93 -1.49 -0.55
CA LEU A 79 -7.13 -2.57 -1.10
C LEU A 79 -8.07 -3.64 -1.67
N GLU A 80 -7.79 -4.06 -2.88
CA GLU A 80 -8.40 -5.26 -3.48
C GLU A 80 -7.29 -6.21 -3.97
N ILE A 81 -7.52 -7.50 -3.77
CA ILE A 81 -6.62 -8.56 -4.22
C ILE A 81 -7.44 -9.50 -5.09
N PHE A 82 -7.12 -9.53 -6.37
CA PHE A 82 -7.75 -10.41 -7.33
C PHE A 82 -7.00 -11.74 -7.37
N CYS A 83 -7.71 -12.82 -7.12
CA CYS A 83 -7.18 -14.18 -7.09
C CYS A 83 -7.93 -15.07 -8.08
N ASP A 84 -7.40 -16.24 -8.37
CA ASP A 84 -8.00 -17.19 -9.33
C ASP A 84 -9.43 -17.62 -8.96
N LYS A 85 -9.74 -17.68 -7.65
CA LYS A 85 -11.04 -18.17 -7.15
C LYS A 85 -11.92 -17.05 -6.60
N GLY A 86 -11.50 -15.79 -6.71
CA GLY A 86 -12.28 -14.70 -6.16
C GLY A 86 -11.49 -13.44 -5.88
N THR A 87 -12.08 -12.55 -5.10
CA THR A 87 -11.50 -11.25 -4.73
C THR A 87 -11.57 -11.05 -3.24
N ILE A 88 -10.52 -10.49 -2.66
CA ILE A 88 -10.50 -10.03 -1.27
C ILE A 88 -10.50 -8.52 -1.29
N SER A 89 -11.45 -7.89 -0.60
CA SER A 89 -11.61 -6.43 -0.57
C SER A 89 -11.58 -5.90 0.86
N PHE A 90 -10.84 -4.83 1.07
CA PHE A 90 -10.77 -4.07 2.32
C PHE A 90 -11.31 -2.67 2.08
N SER A 91 -12.55 -2.43 2.47
CA SER A 91 -13.23 -1.16 2.25
C SER A 91 -12.82 -0.04 3.20
N GLU A 92 -12.27 -0.39 4.37
CA GLU A 92 -11.88 0.56 5.40
C GLU A 92 -10.35 0.76 5.46
N PRO A 93 -9.89 1.91 5.98
CA PRO A 93 -8.47 2.16 6.19
C PRO A 93 -7.81 1.09 7.08
N TYR A 94 -6.57 0.73 6.77
CA TYR A 94 -5.77 -0.23 7.54
C TYR A 94 -5.66 0.11 9.04
N ILE A 95 -5.78 1.39 9.40
CA ILE A 95 -5.72 1.86 10.79
C ILE A 95 -6.94 1.46 11.63
N THR A 96 -8.03 1.05 11.00
CA THR A 96 -9.28 0.64 11.68
C THR A 96 -9.37 -0.87 11.89
N ASN A 97 -8.32 -1.63 11.53
CA ASN A 97 -8.32 -3.08 11.56
C ASN A 97 -9.51 -3.67 10.78
N PRO A 98 -9.58 -3.41 9.47
CA PRO A 98 -10.75 -3.72 8.66
C PRO A 98 -10.99 -5.22 8.55
N VAL A 99 -12.26 -5.60 8.54
CA VAL A 99 -12.68 -6.97 8.21
C VAL A 99 -12.78 -7.08 6.70
N PRO A 100 -12.08 -8.02 6.05
CA PRO A 100 -12.17 -8.20 4.60
C PRO A 100 -13.57 -8.68 4.19
N GLU A 101 -14.00 -8.23 3.01
CA GLU A 101 -15.06 -8.87 2.27
C GLU A 101 -14.42 -9.79 1.23
N ILE A 102 -15.00 -10.98 1.04
CA ILE A 102 -14.50 -11.99 0.12
C ILE A 102 -15.58 -12.28 -0.91
N TYR A 103 -15.25 -12.11 -2.18
CA TYR A 103 -16.05 -12.63 -3.28
C TYR A 103 -15.51 -14.00 -3.65
N LEU A 104 -16.35 -15.02 -3.61
CA LEU A 104 -16.01 -16.34 -4.12
C LEU A 104 -16.78 -16.61 -5.41
N ASP A 105 -16.05 -17.09 -6.41
CA ASP A 105 -16.60 -17.68 -7.63
C ASP A 105 -16.15 -19.14 -7.69
N SER A 106 -16.65 -19.96 -6.75
CA SER A 106 -16.33 -21.37 -6.71
C SER A 106 -17.47 -22.17 -7.33
N GLY A 107 -17.20 -22.79 -8.46
CA GLY A 107 -18.16 -23.69 -9.10
C GLY A 107 -18.51 -24.94 -8.27
N GLU A 108 -17.73 -25.26 -7.21
CA GLU A 108 -17.94 -26.44 -6.37
C GLU A 108 -19.18 -26.33 -5.47
N PHE A 109 -19.60 -25.12 -5.09
CA PHE A 109 -20.71 -24.91 -4.15
C PHE A 109 -21.84 -24.05 -4.71
N ASP A 110 -21.78 -23.66 -5.99
CA ASP A 110 -22.71 -22.70 -6.60
C ASP A 110 -22.87 -21.39 -5.80
N LEU A 111 -21.82 -21.06 -5.03
CA LEU A 111 -21.78 -19.86 -4.21
C LEU A 111 -21.09 -18.73 -4.98
N ARG A 112 -21.87 -17.74 -5.37
CA ARG A 112 -21.38 -16.51 -5.98
C ARG A 112 -21.85 -15.33 -5.17
N GLY A 113 -20.91 -14.49 -4.72
CA GLY A 113 -21.26 -13.28 -4.02
C GLY A 113 -20.24 -12.84 -3.00
N TRP A 114 -20.46 -11.65 -2.46
CA TRP A 114 -19.64 -11.08 -1.40
C TRP A 114 -20.04 -11.65 -0.04
N MET A 115 -19.07 -12.08 0.72
CA MET A 115 -19.24 -12.66 2.05
C MET A 115 -18.31 -11.95 3.05
N LYS A 116 -18.76 -11.86 4.30
CA LYS A 116 -17.94 -11.41 5.42
C LYS A 116 -17.61 -12.62 6.31
N PRO A 117 -16.36 -12.75 6.79
CA PRO A 117 -16.02 -13.77 7.79
C PRO A 117 -16.90 -13.63 9.03
N GLY A 118 -17.49 -14.74 9.50
CA GLY A 118 -18.39 -14.74 10.64
C GLY A 118 -17.72 -14.43 11.99
N ASN A 119 -16.42 -14.73 12.10
CA ASN A 119 -15.62 -14.45 13.29
C ASN A 119 -14.21 -13.98 12.89
N PRO A 120 -14.06 -12.74 12.44
CA PRO A 120 -12.75 -12.23 12.06
C PRO A 120 -11.85 -12.11 13.30
N ALA A 121 -10.63 -12.59 13.21
CA ALA A 121 -9.61 -12.29 14.21
C ALA A 121 -9.39 -10.78 14.24
N ARG A 122 -9.77 -10.14 15.34
CA ARG A 122 -9.57 -8.71 15.55
C ARG A 122 -8.43 -8.48 16.50
N LEU A 123 -7.55 -7.56 16.15
CA LEU A 123 -6.61 -7.01 17.11
C LEU A 123 -7.41 -6.27 18.20
N PRO A 124 -6.97 -6.33 19.47
CA PRO A 124 -7.64 -5.59 20.53
C PRO A 124 -7.75 -4.10 20.15
N SER A 125 -8.93 -3.54 20.25
CA SER A 125 -9.24 -2.15 19.84
C SER A 125 -8.43 -1.07 20.56
N LYS A 126 -7.75 -1.42 21.65
CA LYS A 126 -6.89 -0.52 22.44
C LYS A 126 -5.42 -0.52 22.03
N ILE A 127 -5.02 -1.37 21.08
CA ILE A 127 -3.64 -1.36 20.59
C ILE A 127 -3.54 -0.27 19.52
N ASN A 128 -2.67 0.73 19.79
CA ASN A 128 -2.26 1.65 18.77
C ASN A 128 -1.48 0.86 17.70
N ASN A 129 -1.99 0.80 16.49
CA ASN A 129 -1.38 0.05 15.38
C ASN A 129 0.09 0.43 15.14
N GLN A 130 0.47 1.68 15.43
CA GLN A 130 1.87 2.11 15.37
C GLN A 130 2.78 1.42 16.39
N CYS A 131 2.24 0.97 17.51
CA CYS A 131 2.99 0.23 18.52
C CYS A 131 3.18 -1.26 18.18
N CYS A 132 2.41 -1.79 17.22
CA CYS A 132 2.53 -3.18 16.81
C CYS A 132 3.92 -3.48 16.24
N CYS A 133 4.52 -2.55 15.52
CA CYS A 133 5.86 -2.70 14.94
C CYS A 133 6.94 -2.82 16.03
N LEU A 134 6.83 -2.03 17.12
CA LEU A 134 7.74 -2.15 18.26
C LEU A 134 7.58 -3.50 18.97
N GLY A 135 6.35 -3.94 19.19
CA GLY A 135 6.07 -5.24 19.80
C GLY A 135 6.56 -6.41 18.94
N ASP A 136 6.52 -6.28 17.62
CA ASP A 136 7.06 -7.26 16.70
C ASP A 136 8.60 -7.31 16.76
N LEU A 137 9.23 -6.16 16.75
CA LEU A 137 10.69 -6.04 16.88
C LEU A 137 11.18 -6.64 18.22
N VAL A 138 10.53 -6.32 19.33
CA VAL A 138 10.89 -6.89 20.65
C VAL A 138 10.76 -8.41 20.62
N ARG A 139 9.66 -8.94 20.11
CA ARG A 139 9.47 -10.40 19.98
C ARG A 139 10.51 -11.06 19.07
N ALA A 140 10.89 -10.39 17.99
CA ALA A 140 11.92 -10.88 17.08
C ALA A 140 13.29 -10.97 17.79
N ILE A 141 13.64 -9.96 18.58
CA ILE A 141 14.87 -9.95 19.38
C ILE A 141 14.84 -11.05 20.46
N GLU A 142 13.74 -11.18 21.21
CA GLU A 142 13.61 -12.17 22.27
C GLU A 142 13.67 -13.62 21.74
N LYS A 143 13.18 -13.84 20.51
CA LYS A 143 13.12 -15.18 19.89
C LYS A 143 14.23 -15.47 18.89
N ASP A 144 15.15 -14.53 18.72
CA ASP A 144 16.20 -14.60 17.69
C ASP A 144 15.66 -14.91 16.29
N THR A 145 14.60 -14.17 15.91
CA THR A 145 13.93 -14.30 14.60
C THR A 145 13.93 -12.98 13.85
N THR A 146 13.63 -13.04 12.56
CA THR A 146 13.47 -11.82 11.75
C THR A 146 12.09 -11.18 12.04
N PRO A 147 12.02 -9.85 12.22
CA PRO A 147 10.74 -9.15 12.33
C PRO A 147 9.96 -9.26 11.02
N VAL A 148 8.63 -9.16 11.11
CA VAL A 148 7.73 -9.24 9.94
C VAL A 148 8.08 -8.21 8.87
N LEU A 149 8.44 -7.00 9.29
CA LEU A 149 8.97 -5.96 8.40
C LEU A 149 10.49 -5.89 8.57
N SER A 150 11.20 -6.63 7.73
CA SER A 150 12.66 -6.66 7.76
C SER A 150 13.28 -5.36 7.19
N PRO A 151 14.54 -5.05 7.54
CA PRO A 151 15.29 -3.97 6.92
C PRO A 151 15.42 -4.12 5.39
N GLU A 152 15.52 -5.36 4.90
CA GLU A 152 15.61 -5.67 3.48
C GLU A 152 14.30 -5.29 2.77
N HIS A 153 13.15 -5.59 3.37
CA HIS A 153 11.86 -5.17 2.85
C HIS A 153 11.74 -3.63 2.81
N ALA A 154 12.13 -2.95 3.88
CA ALA A 154 12.13 -1.49 3.91
C ALA A 154 13.05 -0.89 2.83
N ARG A 155 14.23 -1.49 2.60
CA ARG A 155 15.16 -1.11 1.54
C ARG A 155 14.55 -1.28 0.16
N HIS A 156 13.83 -2.38 -0.08
CA HIS A 156 13.15 -2.63 -1.35
C HIS A 156 12.08 -1.57 -1.64
N VAL A 157 11.25 -1.25 -0.66
CA VAL A 157 10.25 -0.18 -0.79
C VAL A 157 10.91 1.17 -1.06
N LEU A 158 12.02 1.46 -0.40
CA LEU A 158 12.79 2.68 -0.63
C LEU A 158 13.36 2.72 -2.06
N GLU A 159 13.89 1.62 -2.59
CA GLU A 159 14.34 1.53 -3.98
C GLU A 159 13.20 1.85 -4.94
N ILE A 160 12.02 1.25 -4.76
CA ILE A 160 10.83 1.56 -5.57
C ILE A 160 10.58 3.07 -5.58
N MET A 161 10.58 3.69 -4.40
CA MET A 161 10.35 5.14 -4.28
C MET A 161 11.43 5.98 -4.97
N CYS A 162 12.68 5.56 -4.92
CA CYS A 162 13.80 6.24 -5.59
C CYS A 162 13.76 6.09 -7.12
N LYS A 163 13.24 4.97 -7.63
CA LYS A 163 13.09 4.71 -9.08
C LYS A 163 11.88 5.43 -9.71
N ILE A 164 10.88 5.81 -8.92
CA ILE A 164 9.68 6.50 -9.41
C ILE A 164 9.99 7.80 -10.17
N PRO A 165 10.80 8.74 -9.67
CA PRO A 165 11.14 9.96 -10.41
C PRO A 165 11.79 9.66 -11.77
N GLU A 166 12.68 8.68 -11.80
CA GLU A 166 13.38 8.25 -13.02
C GLU A 166 12.41 7.61 -14.03
N ALA A 167 11.47 6.77 -13.55
CA ALA A 167 10.42 6.18 -14.39
C ALA A 167 9.51 7.25 -15.01
N ILE A 168 9.16 8.29 -14.25
CA ILE A 168 8.34 9.41 -14.72
C ILE A 168 9.09 10.22 -15.78
N GLU A 169 10.36 10.55 -15.54
CA GLU A 169 11.19 11.35 -16.44
C GLU A 169 11.44 10.64 -17.77
N LYS A 170 11.79 9.36 -17.70
CA LYS A 170 12.08 8.53 -18.88
C LYS A 170 10.84 8.02 -19.59
N GLY A 171 9.69 8.00 -18.92
CA GLY A 171 8.45 7.43 -19.45
C GLY A 171 8.54 5.92 -19.71
N CYS A 172 9.37 5.22 -18.97
CA CYS A 172 9.59 3.77 -19.13
C CYS A 172 9.57 3.02 -17.79
N THR A 173 9.51 1.71 -17.90
CA THR A 173 9.60 0.80 -16.75
C THR A 173 11.05 0.71 -16.29
N MET A 174 11.26 0.73 -14.97
CA MET A 174 12.57 0.62 -14.33
C MET A 174 12.71 -0.75 -13.66
N ASP A 175 13.87 -1.39 -13.80
CA ASP A 175 14.21 -2.61 -13.08
C ASP A 175 14.54 -2.31 -11.61
N LEU A 176 14.18 -3.25 -10.71
CA LEU A 176 14.47 -3.23 -9.29
C LEU A 176 15.51 -4.32 -8.98
N GLU A 177 16.51 -3.99 -8.17
CA GLU A 177 17.66 -4.84 -7.88
C GLU A 177 17.56 -5.50 -6.50
N THR A 178 16.90 -4.82 -5.55
CA THR A 178 16.78 -5.32 -4.18
C THR A 178 15.68 -6.39 -4.08
N THR A 179 15.84 -7.27 -3.08
CA THR A 179 14.88 -8.31 -2.73
C THR A 179 14.83 -8.50 -1.21
N PHE A 180 13.86 -9.26 -0.71
CA PHE A 180 13.70 -9.62 0.70
C PHE A 180 12.99 -10.96 0.86
#